data_2aebce672fc24eac83a30bbdae3da5de
#
_entry.id   2aebce672fc24eac83a30bbdae3da5de
#
_cell.length_a   1.000
_cell.length_b   1.000
_cell.length_c   1.000
_cell.angle_alpha   90.00
_cell.angle_beta   90.00
_cell.angle_gamma   90.00
#
_symmetry.space_group_name_H-M   'P 1'
#
loop_
_entity.id
_entity.type
_entity.pdbx_description
1 polymer ?
#
loop_
_entity_poly.entity_id
_entity_poly.type
_entity_poly.pdbx_seq_one_letter_code
_entity_poly.pdbx_strand_id
1 'polypeptide(L)'
;RFIKTGGYIAVTEASWLTESRPKEIEDFWTDAYPEIDTISNKVKQLQSAGYVSIATFVLPEECWTDNYYIPQKKAQEIFLKNHRGNSTAEELVLNMRHEADLYAKYKQYYGYVFFIGMKV
;
A
#
# COMPACT_ATOMS: atom_id res chain seq x y z
N ARG A 1 -11.02 17.11 -8.85
CA ARG A 1 -11.68 15.92 -9.36
C ARG A 1 -13.17 15.94 -9.05
N PHE A 2 -13.94 15.59 -10.01
CA PHE A 2 -15.38 15.76 -10.00
C PHE A 2 -16.07 14.42 -10.14
N ILE A 3 -16.94 14.08 -9.18
CA ILE A 3 -17.75 12.87 -9.25
C ILE A 3 -19.20 13.30 -9.03
N LYS A 4 -20.08 12.91 -9.95
CA LYS A 4 -21.49 13.25 -9.87
C LYS A 4 -22.17 12.47 -8.74
N THR A 5 -23.20 13.05 -8.17
CA THR A 5 -24.10 12.36 -7.25
C THR A 5 -24.56 11.04 -7.89
N GLY A 6 -24.46 9.95 -7.15
CA GLY A 6 -24.75 8.61 -7.67
C GLY A 6 -23.57 7.94 -8.37
N GLY A 7 -22.48 8.68 -8.63
CA GLY A 7 -21.27 8.11 -9.21
C GLY A 7 -20.43 7.38 -8.18
N TYR A 8 -19.52 6.55 -8.65
CA TYR A 8 -18.70 5.71 -7.78
C TYR A 8 -17.25 6.15 -7.80
N ILE A 9 -16.56 5.92 -6.67
CA ILE A 9 -15.12 6.04 -6.57
C ILE A 9 -14.56 4.71 -6.09
N ALA A 10 -13.42 4.31 -6.63
CA ALA A 10 -12.70 3.14 -6.15
C ALA A 10 -11.23 3.54 -5.97
N VAL A 11 -10.72 3.37 -4.76
CA VAL A 11 -9.33 3.69 -4.45
C VAL A 11 -8.69 2.53 -3.69
N THR A 12 -7.39 2.37 -3.88
CA THR A 12 -6.58 1.39 -3.14
C THR A 12 -5.59 2.16 -2.31
N GLU A 13 -5.55 1.88 -1.01
CA GLU A 13 -4.63 2.58 -0.11
C GLU A 13 -4.03 1.62 0.90
N ALA A 14 -2.75 1.86 1.23
CA ALA A 14 -2.10 1.16 2.32
C ALA A 14 -2.81 1.50 3.62
N SER A 15 -3.18 0.50 4.38
CA SER A 15 -3.97 0.69 5.60
C SER A 15 -3.50 -0.28 6.68
N TRP A 16 -3.68 0.14 7.94
CA TRP A 16 -3.42 -0.73 9.07
C TRP A 16 -4.57 -1.71 9.25
N LEU A 17 -4.23 -2.97 9.51
CA LEU A 17 -5.20 -4.03 9.76
C LEU A 17 -5.42 -4.24 11.27
N THR A 18 -4.62 -3.59 12.11
CA THR A 18 -4.67 -3.73 13.57
C THR A 18 -4.62 -2.37 14.23
N GLU A 19 -5.07 -2.32 15.49
CA GLU A 19 -5.04 -1.09 16.28
C GLU A 19 -3.64 -0.83 16.85
N SER A 20 -2.87 -1.87 17.10
CA SER A 20 -1.50 -1.70 17.56
C SER A 20 -0.56 -2.59 16.73
N ARG A 21 0.69 -2.17 16.61
CA ARG A 21 1.68 -2.79 15.74
C ARG A 21 3.09 -2.51 16.23
N PRO A 22 4.06 -3.35 15.83
CA PRO A 22 5.45 -3.10 16.20
C PRO A 22 5.94 -1.76 15.68
N LYS A 23 6.83 -1.15 16.45
CA LYS A 23 7.35 0.18 16.15
C LYS A 23 8.10 0.23 14.81
N GLU A 24 8.83 -0.82 14.47
CA GLU A 24 9.60 -0.86 13.23
C GLU A 24 8.72 -0.62 12.01
N ILE A 25 7.60 -1.35 11.92
CA ILE A 25 6.73 -1.22 10.74
C ILE A 25 5.92 0.07 10.80
N GLU A 26 5.57 0.53 12.00
CA GLU A 26 4.87 1.79 12.16
C GLU A 26 5.75 2.96 11.69
N ASP A 27 7.01 2.98 12.09
CA ASP A 27 7.95 4.02 11.69
C ASP A 27 8.20 4.00 10.19
N PHE A 28 8.37 2.81 9.60
CA PHE A 28 8.59 2.69 8.16
C PHE A 28 7.45 3.33 7.38
N TRP A 29 6.21 2.98 7.70
CA TRP A 29 5.06 3.49 6.96
C TRP A 29 4.77 4.94 7.27
N THR A 30 4.98 5.40 8.50
CA THR A 30 4.79 6.80 8.85
C THR A 30 5.73 7.69 8.05
N ASP A 31 6.95 7.23 7.80
CA ASP A 31 7.91 7.98 6.97
C ASP A 31 7.56 7.91 5.49
N ALA A 32 7.19 6.73 4.99
CA ALA A 32 6.96 6.51 3.57
C ALA A 32 5.60 7.03 3.11
N TYR A 33 4.59 6.93 3.97
CA TYR A 33 3.22 7.31 3.66
C TYR A 33 2.51 7.77 4.94
N PRO A 34 2.70 9.05 5.33
CA PRO A 34 2.15 9.55 6.60
C PRO A 34 0.62 9.43 6.72
N GLU A 35 -0.09 9.28 5.61
CA GLU A 35 -1.55 9.18 5.61
C GLU A 35 -2.05 7.78 5.89
N ILE A 36 -1.16 6.81 6.11
CA ILE A 36 -1.60 5.46 6.45
C ILE A 36 -2.43 5.50 7.75
N ASP A 37 -3.54 4.78 7.75
CA ASP A 37 -4.46 4.77 8.88
C ASP A 37 -5.21 3.45 8.90
N THR A 38 -6.03 3.24 9.94
CA THR A 38 -6.87 2.05 10.02
C THR A 38 -7.97 2.10 8.97
N ILE A 39 -8.51 0.92 8.63
CA ILE A 39 -9.63 0.82 7.69
C ILE A 39 -10.82 1.65 8.20
N SER A 40 -11.11 1.55 9.49
CA SER A 40 -12.21 2.29 10.11
C SER A 40 -12.07 3.80 9.91
N ASN A 41 -10.87 4.34 10.15
CA ASN A 41 -10.63 5.77 9.98
C ASN A 41 -10.67 6.18 8.52
N LYS A 42 -10.18 5.35 7.61
CA LYS A 42 -10.26 5.61 6.17
C LYS A 42 -11.69 5.67 5.68
N VAL A 43 -12.55 4.77 6.17
CA VAL A 43 -13.98 4.80 5.84
C VAL A 43 -14.63 6.08 6.34
N LYS A 44 -14.27 6.53 7.54
CA LYS A 44 -14.78 7.81 8.07
C LYS A 44 -14.36 8.99 7.21
N GLN A 45 -13.13 8.98 6.69
CA GLN A 45 -12.66 10.03 5.78
C GLN A 45 -13.47 10.04 4.49
N LEU A 46 -13.77 8.85 3.95
CA LEU A 46 -14.59 8.72 2.75
C LEU A 46 -15.99 9.29 2.97
N GLN A 47 -16.59 8.95 4.10
CA GLN A 47 -17.91 9.46 4.47
C GLN A 47 -17.90 10.98 4.64
N SER A 48 -16.87 11.52 5.29
CA SER A 48 -16.74 12.96 5.49
C SER A 48 -16.56 13.71 4.18
N ALA A 49 -16.04 13.03 3.15
CA ALA A 49 -15.88 13.61 1.81
C ALA A 49 -17.16 13.54 0.98
N GLY A 50 -18.26 13.02 1.52
CA GLY A 50 -19.55 12.99 0.85
C GLY A 50 -19.86 11.68 0.13
N TYR A 51 -19.28 10.57 0.58
CA TYR A 51 -19.50 9.26 -0.03
C TYR A 51 -20.12 8.30 0.97
N VAL A 52 -20.97 7.41 0.47
CA VAL A 52 -21.44 6.25 1.23
C VAL A 52 -20.50 5.10 0.94
N SER A 53 -20.00 4.45 1.98
CA SER A 53 -19.14 3.28 1.80
C SER A 53 -19.98 2.11 1.29
N ILE A 54 -19.63 1.61 0.10
CA ILE A 54 -20.33 0.48 -0.52
C ILE A 54 -19.64 -0.83 -0.17
N ALA A 55 -18.30 -0.85 -0.24
CA ALA A 55 -17.54 -2.06 0.05
C ALA A 55 -16.09 -1.69 0.39
N THR A 56 -15.50 -2.49 1.27
CA THR A 56 -14.07 -2.45 1.53
C THR A 56 -13.56 -3.89 1.58
N PHE A 57 -12.37 -4.13 1.03
CA PHE A 57 -11.77 -5.45 1.16
C PHE A 57 -10.25 -5.35 1.06
N VAL A 58 -9.59 -6.26 1.78
CA VAL A 58 -8.13 -6.33 1.80
C VAL A 58 -7.68 -7.14 0.58
N LEU A 59 -6.68 -6.62 -0.15
CA LEU A 59 -6.12 -7.37 -1.27
C LEU A 59 -5.43 -8.64 -0.76
N PRO A 60 -5.64 -9.78 -1.46
CA PRO A 60 -5.00 -11.03 -1.07
C PRO A 60 -3.47 -10.92 -1.07
N GLU A 61 -2.84 -11.75 -0.26
CA GLU A 61 -1.38 -11.78 -0.15
C GLU A 61 -0.70 -12.00 -1.51
N GLU A 62 -1.30 -12.80 -2.38
CA GLU A 62 -0.75 -13.11 -3.71
C GLU A 62 -0.58 -11.86 -4.57
N CYS A 63 -1.40 -10.82 -4.36
CA CYS A 63 -1.24 -9.56 -5.07
C CYS A 63 0.10 -8.90 -4.73
N TRP A 64 0.60 -9.11 -3.51
CA TRP A 64 1.89 -8.60 -3.09
C TRP A 64 3.04 -9.49 -3.57
N THR A 65 2.95 -10.79 -3.32
CA THR A 65 4.05 -11.71 -3.58
C THR A 65 4.13 -12.09 -5.05
N ASP A 66 3.11 -12.76 -5.59
CA ASP A 66 3.17 -13.35 -6.93
C ASP A 66 3.04 -12.31 -8.03
N ASN A 67 2.24 -11.28 -7.81
CA ASN A 67 1.93 -10.30 -8.86
C ASN A 67 2.74 -9.01 -8.74
N TYR A 68 3.49 -8.82 -7.68
CA TYR A 68 4.27 -7.61 -7.47
C TYR A 68 5.71 -7.91 -7.09
N TYR A 69 5.96 -8.52 -5.92
CA TYR A 69 7.33 -8.67 -5.44
C TYR A 69 8.16 -9.68 -6.24
N ILE A 70 7.58 -10.77 -6.70
CA ILE A 70 8.32 -11.75 -7.50
C ILE A 70 8.71 -11.18 -8.86
N PRO A 71 7.79 -10.60 -9.66
CA PRO A 71 8.18 -9.91 -10.89
C PRO A 71 9.14 -8.74 -10.67
N GLN A 72 8.96 -8.00 -9.57
CA GLN A 72 9.82 -6.88 -9.23
C GLN A 72 11.26 -7.33 -9.00
N LYS A 73 11.46 -8.45 -8.32
CA LYS A 73 12.80 -8.99 -8.08
C LYS A 73 13.54 -9.28 -9.37
N LYS A 74 12.85 -9.86 -10.35
CA LYS A 74 13.41 -10.15 -11.65
C LYS A 74 13.79 -8.88 -12.40
N ALA A 75 12.91 -7.88 -12.37
CA ALA A 75 13.19 -6.57 -12.97
C ALA A 75 14.38 -5.88 -12.30
N GLN A 76 14.51 -6.02 -10.98
CA GLN A 76 15.61 -5.47 -10.21
C GLN A 76 16.96 -6.07 -10.63
N GLU A 77 17.00 -7.37 -10.88
CA GLU A 77 18.21 -8.04 -11.32
C GLU A 77 18.70 -7.50 -12.67
N ILE A 78 17.77 -7.29 -13.60
CA ILE A 78 18.08 -6.71 -14.91
C ILE A 78 18.54 -5.25 -14.74
N PHE A 79 17.87 -4.48 -13.93
CA PHE A 79 18.19 -3.08 -13.66
C PHE A 79 19.61 -2.94 -13.09
N LEU A 80 19.95 -3.76 -12.09
CA LEU A 80 21.27 -3.75 -11.47
C LEU A 80 22.35 -4.12 -12.48
N LYS A 81 22.07 -5.08 -13.35
CA LYS A 81 23.01 -5.49 -14.38
C LYS A 81 23.32 -4.35 -15.35
N ASN A 82 22.31 -3.56 -15.70
CA ASN A 82 22.45 -2.44 -16.63
C ASN A 82 23.04 -1.19 -16.00
N HIS A 83 23.08 -1.13 -14.67
CA HIS A 83 23.56 0.04 -13.93
C HIS A 83 24.67 -0.32 -12.95
N ARG A 84 25.59 -1.19 -13.36
CA ARG A 84 26.71 -1.62 -12.52
C ARG A 84 27.55 -0.42 -12.07
N GLY A 85 27.90 -0.41 -10.79
CA GLY A 85 28.70 0.63 -10.20
C GLY A 85 27.96 1.91 -9.91
N ASN A 86 26.66 1.97 -10.20
CA ASN A 86 25.86 3.13 -9.87
C ASN A 86 25.28 2.98 -8.47
N SER A 87 25.83 3.70 -7.49
CA SER A 87 25.44 3.56 -6.09
C SER A 87 23.99 3.98 -5.84
N THR A 88 23.49 4.96 -6.59
CA THR A 88 22.10 5.40 -6.45
C THR A 88 21.12 4.30 -6.90
N ALA A 89 21.46 3.64 -8.02
CA ALA A 89 20.63 2.53 -8.52
C ALA A 89 20.65 1.35 -7.53
N GLU A 90 21.80 1.04 -6.97
CA GLU A 90 21.93 -0.04 -5.99
C GLU A 90 21.16 0.25 -4.72
N GLU A 91 21.21 1.49 -4.25
CA GLU A 91 20.47 1.91 -3.06
C GLU A 91 18.97 1.84 -3.29
N LEU A 92 18.47 2.24 -4.45
CA LEU A 92 17.06 2.15 -4.78
C LEU A 92 16.57 0.71 -4.69
N VAL A 93 17.30 -0.24 -5.26
CA VAL A 93 16.92 -1.66 -5.24
C VAL A 93 16.96 -2.19 -3.82
N LEU A 94 17.95 -1.82 -3.00
CA LEU A 94 18.02 -2.23 -1.62
C LEU A 94 16.80 -1.76 -0.83
N ASN A 95 16.37 -0.52 -1.07
CA ASN A 95 15.18 0.01 -0.40
C ASN A 95 13.91 -0.74 -0.81
N MET A 96 13.79 -1.07 -2.09
CA MET A 96 12.64 -1.83 -2.58
C MET A 96 12.60 -3.25 -2.00
N ARG A 97 13.77 -3.89 -1.88
CA ARG A 97 13.87 -5.22 -1.28
C ARG A 97 13.57 -5.19 0.20
N HIS A 98 13.98 -4.11 0.87
CA HIS A 98 13.67 -3.91 2.28
C HIS A 98 12.15 -3.84 2.50
N GLU A 99 11.43 -3.15 1.64
CA GLU A 99 9.97 -3.08 1.71
C GLU A 99 9.35 -4.48 1.57
N ALA A 100 9.83 -5.29 0.63
CA ALA A 100 9.33 -6.64 0.45
C ALA A 100 9.59 -7.52 1.68
N ASP A 101 10.77 -7.38 2.28
CA ASP A 101 11.11 -8.11 3.51
C ASP A 101 10.24 -7.69 4.67
N LEU A 102 9.94 -6.39 4.79
CA LEU A 102 9.05 -5.88 5.82
C LEU A 102 7.63 -6.41 5.64
N TYR A 103 7.15 -6.50 4.41
CA TYR A 103 5.84 -7.07 4.18
C TYR A 103 5.80 -8.54 4.61
N ALA A 104 6.80 -9.32 4.24
CA ALA A 104 6.87 -10.72 4.63
C ALA A 104 6.84 -10.89 6.16
N LYS A 105 7.48 -9.98 6.88
CA LYS A 105 7.57 -10.02 8.34
C LYS A 105 6.31 -9.50 9.02
N TYR A 106 5.67 -8.48 8.46
CA TYR A 106 4.61 -7.73 9.15
C TYR A 106 3.26 -7.73 8.41
N LYS A 107 3.05 -8.63 7.47
CA LYS A 107 1.83 -8.65 6.63
C LYS A 107 0.53 -8.79 7.41
N GLN A 108 0.58 -9.25 8.65
CA GLN A 108 -0.62 -9.34 9.48
C GLN A 108 -1.06 -7.98 10.02
N TYR A 109 -0.21 -6.97 9.97
CA TYR A 109 -0.48 -5.65 10.52
C TYR A 109 -0.93 -4.64 9.49
N TYR A 110 -0.62 -4.84 8.21
CA TYR A 110 -1.00 -3.89 7.16
C TYR A 110 -1.19 -4.58 5.82
N GLY A 111 -1.82 -3.86 4.90
CA GLY A 111 -2.00 -4.31 3.53
C GLY A 111 -2.60 -3.21 2.70
N TYR A 112 -2.83 -3.49 1.43
CA TYR A 112 -3.61 -2.63 0.56
C TYR A 112 -5.08 -2.99 0.69
N VAL A 113 -5.90 -1.95 0.82
CA VAL A 113 -7.33 -2.11 0.99
C VAL A 113 -8.03 -1.34 -0.12
N PHE A 114 -8.99 -1.98 -0.76
CA PHE A 114 -9.86 -1.33 -1.72
C PHE A 114 -11.02 -0.69 -0.99
N PHE A 115 -11.27 0.58 -1.31
CA PHE A 115 -12.41 1.32 -0.78
C PHE A 115 -13.29 1.72 -1.95
N ILE A 116 -14.55 1.33 -1.93
CA ILE A 116 -15.52 1.67 -2.96
C ILE A 116 -16.62 2.49 -2.31
N GLY A 117 -16.87 3.68 -2.84
CA GLY A 117 -17.89 4.57 -2.33
C GLY A 117 -18.77 5.12 -3.43
N MET A 118 -19.98 5.55 -3.05
CA MET A 118 -20.92 6.21 -3.94
C MET A 118 -21.15 7.63 -3.44
N LYS A 119 -21.09 8.59 -4.37
CA LYS A 119 -21.31 10.00 -4.03
C LYS A 119 -22.78 10.23 -3.69
N VAL A 120 -23.04 10.85 -2.56
CA VAL A 120 -24.39 11.20 -2.12
C VAL A 120 -24.64 12.70 -2.21
#